data_865b29942ed3a64a80e3364844a1c102
#
_entry.id   865b29942ed3a64a80e3364844a1c102
#
_cell.length_a   1.000
_cell.length_b   1.000
_cell.length_c   1.000
_cell.angle_alpha   90.00
_cell.angle_beta   90.00
_cell.angle_gamma   90.00
#
_symmetry.space_group_name_H-M   'P 1'
#
loop_
_entity.id
_entity.type
_entity.pdbx_description
1 polymer ?
#
loop_
_entity_poly.entity_id
_entity_poly.type
_entity_poly.pdbx_seq_one_letter_code
_entity_poly.pdbx_strand_id
1 'polypeptide(L)'
;MATRLVYVVFILPTVLSIAFGSAVMADVLQSPDRELNMWRVGSNTLTPDKSIKIIGLETQYLVSTPIEIQVKIDDAFFDCGDLYVTIYSSGKNTVITQSGFFKQCFDENNALLPVGDEFSETIDTPGQYDLVVKMNDQNQKSSITASEKFTIK
;
A
#
# COMPACT_ATOMS: atom_id res chain seq x y z
N MET A 1 7.45 -59.47 3.85
CA MET A 1 7.16 -58.60 5.02
C MET A 1 7.70 -57.15 4.86
N ALA A 2 8.55 -56.85 3.90
CA ALA A 2 9.15 -55.50 3.71
C ALA A 2 8.16 -54.42 3.22
N THR A 3 7.15 -54.79 2.47
CA THR A 3 6.21 -53.82 1.88
C THR A 3 5.32 -53.08 2.88
N ARG A 4 4.95 -53.70 3.97
CA ARG A 4 4.10 -53.05 5.02
C ARG A 4 4.84 -51.96 5.79
N LEU A 5 6.14 -52.14 6.01
CA LEU A 5 6.95 -51.16 6.72
C LEU A 5 7.20 -49.91 5.90
N VAL A 6 7.36 -50.05 4.58
CA VAL A 6 7.53 -48.93 3.63
C VAL A 6 6.30 -48.06 3.63
N TYR A 7 5.08 -48.62 3.63
CA TYR A 7 3.83 -47.85 3.71
C TYR A 7 3.74 -47.04 5.01
N VAL A 8 4.12 -47.59 6.14
CA VAL A 8 4.07 -46.88 7.42
C VAL A 8 5.09 -45.72 7.47
N VAL A 9 6.28 -45.91 6.92
CA VAL A 9 7.35 -44.91 6.98
C VAL A 9 7.13 -43.74 6.02
N PHE A 10 6.53 -43.97 4.85
CA PHE A 10 6.36 -42.94 3.83
C PHE A 10 4.93 -42.40 3.77
N ILE A 11 3.91 -43.23 3.92
CA ILE A 11 2.52 -42.78 3.80
C ILE A 11 2.03 -42.10 5.08
N LEU A 12 2.40 -42.56 6.24
CA LEU A 12 1.94 -41.99 7.51
C LEU A 12 2.39 -40.53 7.70
N PRO A 13 3.65 -40.14 7.45
CA PRO A 13 4.04 -38.73 7.56
C PRO A 13 3.37 -37.84 6.52
N THR A 14 3.17 -38.33 5.29
CA THR A 14 2.49 -37.54 4.25
C THR A 14 1.02 -37.29 4.58
N VAL A 15 0.31 -38.32 5.05
CA VAL A 15 -1.10 -38.20 5.46
C VAL A 15 -1.21 -37.26 6.68
N LEU A 16 -0.33 -37.40 7.66
CA LEU A 16 -0.28 -36.51 8.82
C LEU A 16 -0.02 -35.06 8.41
N SER A 17 0.93 -34.82 7.51
CA SER A 17 1.24 -33.47 7.04
C SER A 17 0.07 -32.82 6.31
N ILE A 18 -0.67 -33.58 5.51
CA ILE A 18 -1.87 -33.10 4.82
C ILE A 18 -2.99 -32.82 5.83
N ALA A 19 -3.21 -33.70 6.79
CA ALA A 19 -4.24 -33.53 7.82
C ALA A 19 -3.95 -32.31 8.72
N PHE A 20 -2.75 -32.15 9.19
CA PHE A 20 -2.35 -30.99 9.98
C PHE A 20 -2.37 -29.71 9.16
N GLY A 21 -1.87 -29.74 7.94
CA GLY A 21 -1.87 -28.59 7.03
C GLY A 21 -3.30 -28.12 6.71
N SER A 22 -4.22 -29.04 6.47
CA SER A 22 -5.62 -28.69 6.22
C SER A 22 -6.35 -28.16 7.47
N ALA A 23 -6.05 -28.70 8.66
CA ALA A 23 -6.62 -28.22 9.90
C ALA A 23 -6.15 -26.80 10.24
N VAL A 24 -4.84 -26.53 10.10
CA VAL A 24 -4.27 -25.19 10.30
C VAL A 24 -4.84 -24.20 9.26
N MET A 25 -4.94 -24.64 8.01
CA MET A 25 -5.51 -23.80 6.95
C MET A 25 -6.98 -23.47 7.21
N ALA A 26 -7.76 -24.44 7.69
CA ALA A 26 -9.16 -24.23 8.04
C ALA A 26 -9.32 -23.27 9.23
N ASP A 27 -8.53 -23.42 10.27
CA ASP A 27 -8.52 -22.54 11.44
C ASP A 27 -8.13 -21.11 11.04
N VAL A 28 -7.09 -20.98 10.23
CA VAL A 28 -6.62 -19.73 9.71
C VAL A 28 -7.66 -19.06 8.79
N LEU A 29 -8.42 -19.80 7.99
CA LEU A 29 -9.45 -19.26 7.10
C LEU A 29 -10.77 -18.91 7.83
N GLN A 30 -11.03 -19.51 8.98
CA GLN A 30 -12.24 -19.28 9.78
C GLN A 30 -12.07 -18.20 10.85
N SER A 31 -10.86 -17.73 11.09
CA SER A 31 -10.61 -16.65 12.06
C SER A 31 -11.26 -15.35 11.58
N PRO A 32 -12.26 -14.80 12.27
CA PRO A 32 -12.95 -13.57 11.87
C PRO A 32 -12.05 -12.32 11.87
N ASP A 33 -10.96 -12.36 12.63
CA ASP A 33 -9.98 -11.28 12.75
C ASP A 33 -8.81 -11.42 11.79
N ARG A 34 -8.94 -12.28 10.78
CA ARG A 34 -7.89 -12.46 9.80
C ARG A 34 -7.80 -11.28 8.86
N GLU A 35 -7.07 -10.31 9.28
CA GLU A 35 -6.49 -9.36 8.36
C GLU A 35 -5.34 -10.05 7.61
N LEU A 36 -5.64 -10.52 6.41
CA LEU A 36 -4.59 -10.79 5.46
C LEU A 36 -3.78 -9.50 5.37
N ASN A 37 -2.52 -9.55 5.73
CA ASN A 37 -1.56 -8.43 5.64
C ASN A 37 -1.30 -8.03 4.18
N MET A 38 -2.20 -8.41 3.29
CA MET A 38 -2.30 -7.86 1.96
C MET A 38 -3.12 -6.58 2.07
N TRP A 39 -2.40 -5.47 2.37
CA TRP A 39 -2.91 -4.11 2.21
C TRP A 39 -4.25 -3.90 2.92
N ARG A 40 -4.18 -3.49 4.18
CA ARG A 40 -5.33 -2.85 4.82
C ARG A 40 -5.71 -1.61 4.01
N VAL A 41 -6.56 -1.79 3.02
CA VAL A 41 -7.44 -0.71 2.63
C VAL A 41 -8.48 -0.63 3.74
N GLY A 42 -8.01 -0.19 4.90
CA GLY A 42 -8.91 0.11 6.01
C GLY A 42 -9.84 1.19 5.54
N SER A 43 -11.12 0.93 5.61
CA SER A 43 -12.18 1.93 5.57
C SER A 43 -12.12 2.83 6.82
N ASN A 44 -10.96 3.37 7.10
CA ASN A 44 -10.86 4.55 7.91
C ASN A 44 -11.41 5.66 7.03
N THR A 45 -12.51 6.24 7.42
CA THR A 45 -12.93 7.56 6.97
C THR A 45 -11.67 8.43 6.97
N LEU A 46 -11.11 8.63 5.77
CA LEU A 46 -9.94 9.47 5.57
C LEU A 46 -10.38 10.89 5.91
N THR A 47 -10.34 11.26 7.18
CA THR A 47 -10.21 12.65 7.54
C THR A 47 -8.82 13.03 7.05
N PRO A 48 -8.70 13.97 6.09
CA PRO A 48 -7.39 14.38 5.62
C PRO A 48 -6.61 14.86 6.83
N ASP A 49 -5.55 14.15 7.14
CA ASP A 49 -4.66 14.53 8.22
C ASP A 49 -4.00 15.85 7.81
N LYS A 50 -4.11 16.88 8.66
CA LYS A 50 -3.54 18.19 8.35
C LYS A 50 -2.00 18.17 8.32
N SER A 51 -1.41 17.09 8.83
CA SER A 51 0.04 16.91 8.92
C SER A 51 0.69 16.44 7.62
N ILE A 52 -0.10 16.00 6.62
CA ILE A 52 0.40 15.61 5.30
C ILE A 52 -0.39 16.34 4.21
N LYS A 53 0.31 16.89 3.21
CA LYS A 53 -0.28 17.66 2.11
C LYS A 53 0.32 17.24 0.78
N ILE A 54 -0.52 17.19 -0.23
CA ILE A 54 -0.13 17.00 -1.63
C ILE A 54 0.05 18.39 -2.25
N ILE A 55 1.16 18.60 -2.96
CA ILE A 55 1.50 19.86 -3.60
C ILE A 55 1.74 19.60 -5.08
N GLY A 56 1.26 20.49 -5.94
CA GLY A 56 1.47 20.41 -7.39
C GLY A 56 0.43 19.59 -8.14
N LEU A 57 -0.51 18.92 -7.47
CA LEU A 57 -1.57 18.20 -8.16
C LEU A 57 -2.56 19.18 -8.80
N GLU A 58 -2.73 19.08 -10.12
CA GLU A 58 -3.76 19.81 -10.85
C GLU A 58 -5.10 19.04 -10.82
N THR A 59 -6.20 19.75 -10.91
CA THR A 59 -7.54 19.14 -10.94
C THR A 59 -7.87 18.46 -12.27
N GLN A 60 -7.16 18.83 -13.35
CA GLN A 60 -7.38 18.31 -14.70
C GLN A 60 -6.05 18.17 -15.45
N TYR A 61 -5.85 17.03 -16.09
CA TYR A 61 -4.74 16.75 -16.99
C TYR A 61 -5.24 16.31 -18.36
N LEU A 62 -4.44 16.49 -19.38
CA LEU A 62 -4.66 15.85 -20.67
C LEU A 62 -4.08 14.44 -20.67
N VAL A 63 -4.62 13.57 -21.54
CA VAL A 63 -4.08 12.22 -21.76
C VAL A 63 -2.58 12.30 -22.05
N SER A 64 -1.81 11.38 -21.50
CA SER A 64 -0.33 11.29 -21.62
C SER A 64 0.44 12.51 -21.09
N THR A 65 -0.20 13.37 -20.30
CA THR A 65 0.52 14.42 -19.58
C THR A 65 1.08 13.85 -18.27
N PRO A 66 2.36 14.11 -17.93
CA PRO A 66 2.91 13.66 -16.67
C PRO A 66 2.22 14.34 -15.48
N ILE A 67 1.87 13.53 -14.48
CA ILE A 67 1.30 13.96 -13.21
C ILE A 67 2.49 14.03 -12.24
N GLU A 68 2.90 15.24 -11.92
CA GLU A 68 4.03 15.51 -11.03
C GLU A 68 3.52 16.08 -9.73
N ILE A 69 3.92 15.50 -8.61
CA ILE A 69 3.53 15.94 -7.28
C ILE A 69 4.70 15.98 -6.32
N GLN A 70 4.54 16.79 -5.30
CA GLN A 70 5.37 16.80 -4.11
C GLN A 70 4.51 16.54 -2.87
N VAL A 71 5.12 15.98 -1.84
CA VAL A 71 4.45 15.71 -0.57
C VAL A 71 5.14 16.51 0.53
N LYS A 72 4.36 17.25 1.30
CA LYS A 72 4.83 17.95 2.47
C LYS A 72 4.30 17.28 3.72
N ILE A 73 5.19 17.06 4.70
CA ILE A 73 4.85 16.55 6.03
C ILE A 73 5.20 17.60 7.06
N ASP A 74 4.21 17.95 7.89
CA ASP A 74 4.32 18.99 8.94
C ASP A 74 4.24 18.35 10.35
N ASP A 75 4.60 17.06 10.50
CA ASP A 75 4.51 16.33 11.77
C ASP A 75 5.85 15.64 12.10
N ALA A 76 6.48 16.09 13.19
CA ALA A 76 7.77 15.57 13.64
C ALA A 76 7.78 14.05 13.95
N PHE A 77 6.64 13.44 14.22
CA PHE A 77 6.54 12.00 14.42
C PHE A 77 6.75 11.19 13.13
N PHE A 78 6.49 11.83 11.99
CA PHE A 78 6.65 11.27 10.66
C PHE A 78 7.83 11.86 9.88
N ASP A 79 8.80 12.47 10.60
CA ASP A 79 10.00 13.05 9.98
C ASP A 79 10.79 12.04 9.15
N CYS A 80 10.74 10.76 9.50
CA CYS A 80 11.35 9.69 8.72
C CYS A 80 10.42 8.50 8.62
N GLY A 81 10.42 7.82 7.45
CA GLY A 81 9.61 6.62 7.24
C GLY A 81 9.50 6.20 5.78
N ASP A 82 8.45 5.46 5.48
CA ASP A 82 8.17 4.97 4.13
C ASP A 82 6.95 5.69 3.55
N LEU A 83 7.18 6.39 2.43
CA LEU A 83 6.14 7.11 1.70
C LEU A 83 5.63 6.28 0.53
N TYR A 84 4.32 6.18 0.39
CA TYR A 84 3.66 5.53 -0.73
C TYR A 84 2.75 6.53 -1.43
N VAL A 85 2.86 6.59 -2.76
CA VAL A 85 1.98 7.37 -3.63
C VAL A 85 1.23 6.39 -4.53
N THR A 86 -0.09 6.40 -4.47
CA THR A 86 -0.93 5.46 -5.21
C THR A 86 -2.01 6.21 -5.96
N ILE A 87 -2.16 5.93 -7.25
CA ILE A 87 -3.27 6.40 -8.07
C ILE A 87 -4.28 5.27 -8.23
N TYR A 88 -5.52 5.55 -7.90
CA TYR A 88 -6.65 4.65 -8.05
C TYR A 88 -7.59 5.14 -9.16
N SER A 89 -8.31 4.22 -9.77
CA SER A 89 -9.51 4.57 -10.53
C SER A 89 -10.58 5.18 -9.60
N SER A 90 -11.54 5.89 -10.17
CA SER A 90 -12.63 6.50 -9.40
C SER A 90 -13.24 5.55 -8.38
N GLY A 91 -13.38 6.02 -7.15
CA GLY A 91 -13.91 5.24 -6.02
C GLY A 91 -12.90 4.32 -5.35
N LYS A 92 -11.62 4.43 -5.65
CA LYS A 92 -10.52 3.63 -5.05
C LYS A 92 -10.67 2.12 -5.24
N ASN A 93 -11.34 1.69 -6.32
CA ASN A 93 -11.62 0.28 -6.55
C ASN A 93 -10.46 -0.48 -7.22
N THR A 94 -9.63 0.21 -8.00
CA THR A 94 -8.52 -0.42 -8.74
C THR A 94 -7.30 0.47 -8.66
N VAL A 95 -6.17 -0.12 -8.29
CA VAL A 95 -4.86 0.55 -8.34
C VAL A 95 -4.44 0.65 -9.81
N ILE A 96 -4.13 1.85 -10.26
CA ILE A 96 -3.59 2.12 -11.59
C ILE A 96 -2.06 2.07 -11.54
N THR A 97 -1.47 2.83 -10.62
CA THR A 97 -0.03 2.82 -10.38
C THR A 97 0.27 3.09 -8.91
N GLN A 98 1.43 2.66 -8.47
CA GLN A 98 1.92 2.90 -7.12
C GLN A 98 3.43 3.02 -7.11
N SER A 99 3.92 4.04 -6.44
CA SER A 99 5.34 4.26 -6.17
C SER A 99 5.61 4.29 -4.68
N GLY A 100 6.75 3.74 -4.27
CA GLY A 100 7.18 3.69 -2.87
C GLY A 100 8.56 4.32 -2.71
N PHE A 101 8.67 5.23 -1.75
CA PHE A 101 9.89 5.92 -1.37
C PHE A 101 10.24 5.48 0.05
N PHE A 102 11.26 4.62 0.18
CA PHE A 102 11.60 3.98 1.45
C PHE A 102 12.66 4.77 2.22
N LYS A 103 12.54 4.76 3.55
CA LYS A 103 13.48 5.40 4.48
C LYS A 103 13.73 6.87 4.16
N GLN A 104 12.67 7.56 3.79
CA GLN A 104 12.71 8.99 3.52
C GLN A 104 12.71 9.78 4.83
N CYS A 105 13.58 10.79 4.93
CA CYS A 105 13.59 11.72 6.04
C CYS A 105 13.34 13.12 5.53
N PHE A 106 12.40 13.82 6.20
CA PHE A 106 12.09 15.23 5.99
C PHE A 106 12.91 16.04 7.00
N ASP A 107 13.75 16.93 6.53
CA ASP A 107 14.44 17.89 7.38
C ASP A 107 13.62 19.19 7.44
N GLU A 108 13.73 19.95 8.54
CA GLU A 108 13.06 21.25 8.70
C GLU A 108 13.32 22.21 7.52
N ASN A 109 14.47 22.05 6.85
CA ASN A 109 14.85 22.83 5.69
C ASN A 109 14.43 22.18 4.34
N ASN A 110 13.99 20.94 4.34
CA ASN A 110 13.69 20.18 3.13
C ASN A 110 12.40 19.33 3.31
N ALA A 111 11.33 20.00 3.69
CA ALA A 111 10.05 19.39 4.02
C ALA A 111 9.27 18.88 2.80
N LEU A 112 9.92 18.77 1.62
CA LEU A 112 9.26 18.34 0.38
C LEU A 112 9.87 17.05 -0.14
N LEU A 113 9.06 16.07 -0.40
CA LEU A 113 9.41 14.84 -1.12
C LEU A 113 8.70 14.78 -2.48
N PRO A 114 9.30 14.11 -3.42
CA PRO A 114 10.57 13.36 -3.33
C PRO A 114 11.80 14.27 -3.42
N VAL A 115 12.78 13.99 -2.58
CA VAL A 115 14.08 14.66 -2.65
C VAL A 115 14.94 13.91 -3.66
N GLY A 116 15.05 14.46 -4.85
CA GLY A 116 15.89 13.90 -5.93
C GLY A 116 15.19 12.86 -6.83
N ASP A 117 14.08 12.26 -6.40
CA ASP A 117 13.24 11.40 -7.21
C ASP A 117 11.86 12.04 -7.33
N GLU A 118 11.48 12.48 -8.51
CA GLU A 118 10.16 13.05 -8.76
C GLU A 118 9.16 11.91 -8.97
N PHE A 119 7.99 11.99 -8.29
CA PHE A 119 6.86 11.18 -8.71
C PHE A 119 6.33 11.78 -9.99
N SER A 120 6.52 11.07 -11.09
CA SER A 120 6.05 11.45 -12.41
C SER A 120 5.43 10.23 -13.08
N GLU A 121 4.11 10.26 -13.24
CA GLU A 121 3.35 9.16 -13.85
C GLU A 121 2.43 9.67 -14.94
N THR A 122 2.29 8.89 -16.01
CA THR A 122 1.38 9.21 -17.12
C THR A 122 0.21 8.23 -17.16
N ILE A 123 -0.99 8.77 -17.41
CA ILE A 123 -2.20 7.95 -17.56
C ILE A 123 -2.81 8.23 -18.93
N ASP A 124 -2.98 7.16 -19.72
CA ASP A 124 -3.48 7.25 -21.09
C ASP A 124 -5.00 7.10 -21.21
N THR A 125 -5.67 6.76 -20.13
CA THR A 125 -7.11 6.52 -20.14
C THR A 125 -7.85 7.74 -19.56
N PRO A 126 -8.77 8.36 -20.30
CA PRO A 126 -9.62 9.41 -19.75
C PRO A 126 -10.50 8.89 -18.61
N GLY A 127 -10.69 9.68 -17.56
CA GLY A 127 -11.49 9.29 -16.42
C GLY A 127 -11.22 10.12 -15.17
N GLN A 128 -11.91 9.75 -14.09
CA GLN A 128 -11.69 10.32 -12.75
C GLN A 128 -10.79 9.40 -11.95
N TYR A 129 -9.87 9.99 -11.21
CA TYR A 129 -8.85 9.30 -10.44
C TYR A 129 -8.75 9.87 -9.03
N ASP A 130 -8.36 9.02 -8.09
CA ASP A 130 -8.05 9.36 -6.71
C ASP A 130 -6.55 9.16 -6.48
N LEU A 131 -5.82 10.23 -6.15
CA LEU A 131 -4.45 10.16 -5.69
C LEU A 131 -4.46 10.00 -4.16
N VAL A 132 -3.77 9.01 -3.67
CA VAL A 132 -3.62 8.73 -2.24
C VAL A 132 -2.14 8.70 -1.89
N VAL A 133 -1.76 9.52 -0.93
CA VAL A 133 -0.42 9.56 -0.37
C VAL A 133 -0.49 9.05 1.06
N LYS A 134 0.36 8.08 1.40
CA LYS A 134 0.44 7.49 2.73
C LYS A 134 1.88 7.48 3.21
N MET A 135 2.11 8.06 4.39
CA MET A 135 3.39 7.99 5.09
C MET A 135 3.26 7.05 6.29
N ASN A 136 4.13 6.07 6.38
CA ASN A 136 4.28 5.22 7.55
C ASN A 136 5.49 5.70 8.36
N ASP A 137 5.40 5.61 9.69
CA ASP A 137 6.55 5.85 10.56
C ASP A 137 7.65 4.79 10.37
N GLN A 138 8.85 5.04 10.90
CA GLN A 138 10.00 4.13 10.79
C GLN A 138 9.71 2.72 11.33
N ASN A 139 8.81 2.59 12.31
CA ASN A 139 8.44 1.32 12.92
C ASN A 139 7.23 0.66 12.24
N GLN A 140 6.65 1.30 11.23
CA GLN A 140 5.44 0.85 10.51
C GLN A 140 4.21 0.61 11.42
N LYS A 141 4.17 1.30 12.57
CA LYS A 141 3.07 1.17 13.55
C LYS A 141 1.99 2.22 13.35
N SER A 142 2.36 3.37 12.82
CA SER A 142 1.46 4.50 12.62
C SER A 142 1.55 5.00 11.18
N SER A 143 0.49 5.59 10.67
CA SER A 143 0.48 6.17 9.34
C SER A 143 -0.42 7.39 9.25
N ILE A 144 -0.01 8.36 8.44
CA ILE A 144 -0.82 9.51 8.02
C ILE A 144 -1.13 9.39 6.53
N THR A 145 -2.25 9.96 6.10
CA THR A 145 -2.72 9.81 4.71
C THR A 145 -3.37 11.10 4.23
N ALA A 146 -3.04 11.50 3.00
CA ALA A 146 -3.76 12.52 2.25
C ALA A 146 -4.36 11.91 0.98
N SER A 147 -5.45 12.50 0.49
CA SER A 147 -6.12 12.01 -0.72
C SER A 147 -6.75 13.18 -1.45
N GLU A 148 -6.49 13.28 -2.76
CA GLU A 148 -7.04 14.29 -3.66
C GLU A 148 -7.55 13.63 -4.94
N LYS A 149 -8.49 14.33 -5.61
CA LYS A 149 -9.10 13.85 -6.85
C LYS A 149 -8.67 14.70 -8.03
N PHE A 150 -8.49 14.03 -9.18
CA PHE A 150 -8.20 14.68 -10.43
C PHE A 150 -8.89 13.99 -11.61
N THR A 151 -8.88 14.61 -12.77
CA THR A 151 -9.54 14.10 -13.99
C THR A 151 -8.58 14.14 -15.17
N ILE A 152 -8.53 13.07 -15.95
CA ILE A 152 -7.86 13.01 -17.25
C ILE A 152 -8.89 13.19 -18.35
N LYS A 153 -8.62 14.07 -19.32
CA LYS A 153 -9.49 14.39 -20.48
C LYS A 153 -8.81 14.09 -21.79
#